data_648fc6be5675814549e45c8d5180dd9b
#
_entry.id   648fc6be5675814549e45c8d5180dd9b
#
_cell.length_a   1.000
_cell.length_b   1.000
_cell.length_c   1.000
_cell.angle_alpha   90.00
_cell.angle_beta   90.00
_cell.angle_gamma   90.00
#
_symmetry.space_group_name_H-M   'P 1'
#
loop_
_entity.id
_entity.type
_entity.pdbx_description
1 polymer ?
#
loop_
_entity_poly.entity_id
_entity_poly.type
_entity_poly.pdbx_seq_one_letter_code
_entity_poly.pdbx_strand_id
1 'polypeptide(L)'
;GPLFNSGGLYTFEIEVRTIDEPTNIVEDSGVYIADLTIVDSVSHSQKDQNNEDVEFSTKSYFDSVSNFSYDSEAKSVTFEMPFDWNESKMSHVSVVHVETHFPKGFLEFLYPSYIGSVNDIKLFKSSVTVDDYTYDDKRTVHFVLLLDHLRYLKNEMRESGQTLPDKITFKLSASEDAKFPLIAYTASEEFKLNLAWDPEDIESGVPTNFVFTIRDSYTDSPMRLSDYTFVIIQNNEEIHRVSGNAEVGGDFEKFTFAADQTGPTTIKFENIRNTGQETEFALVVVPGSKVLTSQDKSTENESTEEGGGCLIATAAYGSEMSPQ
;
A
#
# COMPACT_ATOMS: atom_id res chain seq x y z
N GLY A 1 -22.03 -11.01 -31.02
CA GLY A 1 -21.36 -9.90 -30.36
C GLY A 1 -20.92 -10.32 -28.94
N PRO A 2 -20.05 -9.54 -28.26
CA PRO A 2 -19.72 -9.86 -26.88
C PRO A 2 -20.98 -9.85 -26.02
N LEU A 3 -21.06 -10.78 -25.10
CA LEU A 3 -22.20 -10.91 -24.18
C LEU A 3 -22.24 -9.74 -23.20
N PHE A 4 -21.05 -9.17 -22.90
CA PHE A 4 -20.85 -8.05 -21.99
C PHE A 4 -20.11 -6.92 -22.71
N ASN A 5 -20.59 -5.70 -22.57
CA ASN A 5 -20.05 -4.52 -23.25
C ASN A 5 -19.18 -3.64 -22.36
N SER A 6 -19.21 -3.88 -21.04
CA SER A 6 -18.44 -3.15 -20.03
C SER A 6 -18.06 -4.05 -18.88
N GLY A 7 -17.10 -3.66 -18.05
CA GLY A 7 -16.86 -4.24 -16.76
C GLY A 7 -18.02 -3.94 -15.79
N GLY A 8 -17.97 -4.55 -14.61
CA GLY A 8 -18.96 -4.35 -13.55
C GLY A 8 -19.66 -5.63 -13.09
N LEU A 9 -20.60 -5.46 -12.18
CA LEU A 9 -21.40 -6.53 -11.61
C LEU A 9 -22.64 -6.80 -12.44
N TYR A 10 -22.82 -8.05 -12.83
CA TYR A 10 -23.99 -8.53 -13.58
C TYR A 10 -24.74 -9.58 -12.75
N THR A 11 -26.01 -9.35 -12.55
CA THR A 11 -26.90 -10.31 -11.87
C THR A 11 -27.70 -11.09 -12.92
N PHE A 12 -27.64 -12.41 -12.87
CA PHE A 12 -28.42 -13.30 -13.71
C PHE A 12 -29.58 -13.84 -12.93
N GLU A 13 -30.77 -13.78 -13.52
CA GLU A 13 -31.96 -14.47 -13.03
C GLU A 13 -32.28 -15.60 -13.99
N ILE A 14 -32.25 -16.83 -13.51
CA ILE A 14 -32.52 -18.05 -14.30
C ILE A 14 -33.80 -18.64 -13.75
N GLU A 15 -34.85 -18.59 -14.54
CA GLU A 15 -36.10 -19.29 -14.21
C GLU A 15 -36.07 -20.69 -14.84
N VAL A 16 -36.16 -21.72 -14.00
CA VAL A 16 -36.28 -23.12 -14.42
C VAL A 16 -37.70 -23.54 -14.21
N ARG A 17 -38.33 -24.06 -15.26
CA ARG A 17 -39.71 -24.52 -15.24
C ARG A 17 -39.77 -25.99 -15.66
N THR A 18 -40.45 -26.80 -14.88
CA THR A 18 -40.87 -28.14 -15.30
C THR A 18 -42.24 -28.04 -15.97
N ILE A 19 -42.38 -28.64 -17.15
CA ILE A 19 -43.61 -28.59 -17.93
C ILE A 19 -44.06 -30.03 -18.10
N ASP A 20 -45.32 -30.31 -17.76
CA ASP A 20 -45.98 -31.59 -18.10
C ASP A 20 -46.24 -31.61 -19.62
N GLU A 21 -45.53 -32.45 -20.37
CA GLU A 21 -45.58 -32.49 -21.82
C GLU A 21 -46.96 -32.84 -22.39
N PRO A 22 -47.79 -33.68 -21.77
CA PRO A 22 -49.12 -33.95 -22.31
C PRO A 22 -50.08 -32.75 -22.18
N THR A 23 -49.94 -31.95 -21.15
CA THR A 23 -50.87 -30.84 -20.83
C THR A 23 -50.32 -29.48 -21.09
N ASN A 24 -49.01 -29.33 -21.29
CA ASN A 24 -48.30 -28.03 -21.36
C ASN A 24 -48.50 -27.15 -20.11
N ILE A 25 -48.78 -27.73 -18.96
CA ILE A 25 -48.95 -27.04 -17.69
C ILE A 25 -47.60 -26.97 -17.00
N VAL A 26 -47.24 -25.77 -16.48
CA VAL A 26 -46.07 -25.61 -15.60
C VAL A 26 -46.40 -26.25 -14.26
N GLU A 27 -45.70 -27.34 -13.91
CA GLU A 27 -45.89 -28.07 -12.67
C GLU A 27 -45.06 -27.47 -11.51
N ASP A 28 -43.87 -26.95 -11.81
CA ASP A 28 -43.00 -26.34 -10.84
C ASP A 28 -42.14 -25.25 -11.50
N SER A 29 -41.76 -24.25 -10.74
CA SER A 29 -40.84 -23.21 -11.19
C SER A 29 -39.88 -22.83 -10.05
N GLY A 30 -38.59 -22.73 -10.38
CA GLY A 30 -37.55 -22.25 -9.47
C GLY A 30 -36.85 -21.07 -10.10
N VAL A 31 -36.55 -20.06 -9.30
CA VAL A 31 -35.72 -18.91 -9.71
C VAL A 31 -34.37 -19.01 -9.03
N TYR A 32 -33.31 -18.99 -9.83
CA TYR A 32 -31.91 -19.00 -9.38
C TYR A 32 -31.32 -17.64 -9.72
N ILE A 33 -30.69 -17.00 -8.72
CA ILE A 33 -29.98 -15.76 -8.89
C ILE A 33 -28.49 -16.04 -8.76
N ALA A 34 -27.69 -15.55 -9.72
CA ALA A 34 -26.23 -15.67 -9.68
C ALA A 34 -25.62 -14.34 -10.12
N ASP A 35 -24.60 -13.92 -9.39
CA ASP A 35 -23.83 -12.73 -9.69
C ASP A 35 -22.52 -13.10 -10.40
N LEU A 36 -22.15 -12.32 -11.41
CA LEU A 36 -20.91 -12.45 -12.16
C LEU A 36 -20.24 -11.08 -12.26
N THR A 37 -19.01 -10.99 -11.82
CA THR A 37 -18.20 -9.79 -11.99
C THR A 37 -17.34 -9.92 -13.26
N ILE A 38 -17.44 -8.90 -14.11
CA ILE A 38 -16.52 -8.68 -15.22
C ILE A 38 -15.56 -7.57 -14.78
N VAL A 39 -14.26 -7.86 -14.82
CA VAL A 39 -13.23 -6.88 -14.41
C VAL A 39 -13.40 -5.58 -15.18
N ASP A 40 -13.52 -4.48 -14.44
CA ASP A 40 -13.60 -3.14 -15.00
C ASP A 40 -12.23 -2.46 -14.88
N SER A 41 -11.74 -1.93 -16.01
CA SER A 41 -10.43 -1.28 -16.08
C SER A 41 -10.57 0.06 -16.78
N VAL A 42 -10.32 1.15 -16.06
CA VAL A 42 -10.53 2.51 -16.54
C VAL A 42 -9.28 3.36 -16.33
N SER A 43 -8.88 4.10 -17.37
CA SER A 43 -7.82 5.13 -17.27
C SER A 43 -8.42 6.50 -16.96
N HIS A 44 -7.70 7.27 -16.12
CA HIS A 44 -8.12 8.59 -15.66
C HIS A 44 -6.97 9.59 -15.81
N SER A 45 -7.13 10.57 -16.72
CA SER A 45 -6.19 11.68 -16.83
C SER A 45 -6.51 12.72 -15.75
N GLN A 46 -5.54 13.06 -14.92
CA GLN A 46 -5.64 14.00 -13.81
C GLN A 46 -4.53 15.05 -13.93
N LYS A 47 -4.61 16.11 -13.13
CA LYS A 47 -3.58 17.16 -13.09
C LYS A 47 -2.79 17.07 -11.81
N ASP A 48 -1.46 17.19 -11.92
CA ASP A 48 -0.56 17.36 -10.79
C ASP A 48 -0.54 18.82 -10.27
N GLN A 49 0.26 19.10 -9.25
CA GLN A 49 0.41 20.45 -8.70
C GLN A 49 0.99 21.46 -9.71
N ASN A 50 1.67 21.01 -10.77
CA ASN A 50 2.23 21.84 -11.84
C ASN A 50 1.27 21.99 -13.01
N ASN A 51 0.05 21.45 -12.91
CA ASN A 51 -0.95 21.38 -13.96
C ASN A 51 -0.52 20.53 -15.17
N GLU A 52 0.39 19.56 -14.96
CA GLU A 52 0.79 18.56 -15.94
C GLU A 52 -0.15 17.34 -15.88
N ASP A 53 -0.33 16.67 -17.02
CA ASP A 53 -1.19 15.49 -17.09
C ASP A 53 -0.49 14.27 -16.47
N VAL A 54 -1.18 13.63 -15.52
CA VAL A 54 -0.79 12.36 -14.92
C VAL A 54 -1.87 11.34 -15.17
N GLU A 55 -1.49 10.16 -15.63
CA GLU A 55 -2.41 9.07 -15.89
C GLU A 55 -2.49 8.12 -14.69
N PHE A 56 -3.68 8.04 -14.10
CA PHE A 56 -4.06 7.00 -13.17
C PHE A 56 -4.87 5.93 -13.90
N SER A 57 -4.94 4.75 -13.33
CA SER A 57 -5.95 3.77 -13.76
C SER A 57 -6.52 3.04 -12.54
N THR A 58 -7.76 2.62 -12.67
CA THR A 58 -8.42 1.75 -11.68
C THR A 58 -8.73 0.41 -12.31
N LYS A 59 -8.64 -0.65 -11.52
CA LYS A 59 -9.08 -1.99 -11.92
C LYS A 59 -9.95 -2.55 -10.79
N SER A 60 -11.20 -2.77 -11.11
CA SER A 60 -12.18 -3.27 -10.14
C SER A 60 -12.55 -4.72 -10.45
N TYR A 61 -12.62 -5.52 -9.38
CA TYR A 61 -13.05 -6.91 -9.40
C TYR A 61 -14.43 -7.08 -8.75
N PHE A 62 -15.20 -6.00 -8.62
CA PHE A 62 -16.56 -6.03 -8.08
C PHE A 62 -17.56 -5.32 -8.99
N ASP A 63 -17.54 -3.99 -9.04
CA ASP A 63 -18.43 -3.19 -9.90
C ASP A 63 -17.65 -2.03 -10.53
N SER A 64 -18.27 -1.30 -11.45
CA SER A 64 -17.63 -0.22 -12.21
C SER A 64 -17.25 0.97 -11.32
N VAL A 65 -16.08 1.55 -11.58
CA VAL A 65 -15.58 2.76 -10.92
C VAL A 65 -16.05 4.00 -11.67
N SER A 66 -16.47 5.02 -10.93
CA SER A 66 -16.91 6.32 -11.44
C SER A 66 -16.36 7.48 -10.60
N ASN A 67 -16.49 8.70 -11.12
CA ASN A 67 -16.15 9.94 -10.40
C ASN A 67 -14.72 9.96 -9.82
N PHE A 68 -13.76 9.42 -10.57
CA PHE A 68 -12.36 9.45 -10.16
C PHE A 68 -11.82 10.87 -10.16
N SER A 69 -11.13 11.25 -9.08
CA SER A 69 -10.44 12.53 -8.97
C SER A 69 -9.17 12.41 -8.14
N TYR A 70 -8.16 13.16 -8.51
CA TYR A 70 -6.93 13.37 -7.74
C TYR A 70 -6.89 14.81 -7.23
N ASP A 71 -6.63 14.97 -5.94
CA ASP A 71 -6.39 16.25 -5.29
C ASP A 71 -4.89 16.38 -5.01
N SER A 72 -4.21 17.22 -5.78
CA SER A 72 -2.77 17.43 -5.68
C SER A 72 -2.34 18.16 -4.42
N GLU A 73 -3.19 18.96 -3.79
CA GLU A 73 -2.92 19.64 -2.52
C GLU A 73 -3.04 18.66 -1.34
N ALA A 74 -4.15 17.90 -1.32
CA ALA A 74 -4.42 16.93 -0.26
C ALA A 74 -3.64 15.60 -0.47
N LYS A 75 -2.93 15.42 -1.59
CA LYS A 75 -2.29 14.15 -1.98
C LYS A 75 -3.23 12.99 -1.81
N SER A 76 -4.40 13.08 -2.41
CA SER A 76 -5.44 12.06 -2.25
C SER A 76 -6.19 11.78 -3.55
N VAL A 77 -6.57 10.51 -3.69
CA VAL A 77 -7.43 10.01 -4.77
C VAL A 77 -8.80 9.69 -4.18
N THR A 78 -9.86 10.06 -4.90
CA THR A 78 -11.24 9.71 -4.54
C THR A 78 -11.95 9.13 -5.76
N PHE A 79 -12.75 8.08 -5.56
CA PHE A 79 -13.59 7.49 -6.59
C PHE A 79 -14.82 6.81 -5.97
N GLU A 80 -15.80 6.51 -6.79
CA GLU A 80 -17.07 5.95 -6.37
C GLU A 80 -17.37 4.63 -7.09
N MET A 81 -18.16 3.77 -6.42
CA MET A 81 -18.64 2.50 -6.96
C MET A 81 -20.08 2.26 -6.46
N PRO A 82 -21.01 1.80 -7.30
CA PRO A 82 -22.34 1.39 -6.87
C PRO A 82 -22.27 0.29 -5.80
N PHE A 83 -23.10 0.41 -4.76
CA PHE A 83 -23.15 -0.59 -3.70
C PHE A 83 -24.48 -0.59 -2.95
N ASP A 84 -25.05 -1.77 -2.75
CA ASP A 84 -26.28 -1.96 -1.97
C ASP A 84 -25.96 -2.47 -0.56
N TRP A 85 -26.13 -1.61 0.44
CA TRP A 85 -25.89 -1.90 1.86
C TRP A 85 -26.98 -2.78 2.50
N ASN A 86 -27.95 -3.30 1.73
CA ASN A 86 -28.94 -4.23 2.24
C ASN A 86 -28.27 -5.56 2.63
N GLU A 87 -28.56 -6.09 3.82
CA GLU A 87 -27.95 -7.33 4.34
C GLU A 87 -28.14 -8.51 3.40
N SER A 88 -29.32 -8.62 2.76
CA SER A 88 -29.61 -9.70 1.81
C SER A 88 -28.73 -9.64 0.56
N LYS A 89 -28.24 -8.45 0.17
CA LYS A 89 -27.32 -8.27 -0.95
C LYS A 89 -25.87 -8.39 -0.48
N MET A 90 -25.52 -7.73 0.62
CA MET A 90 -24.18 -7.80 1.19
C MET A 90 -23.73 -9.22 1.52
N SER A 91 -24.65 -10.08 2.01
CA SER A 91 -24.32 -11.47 2.37
C SER A 91 -23.83 -12.32 1.19
N HIS A 92 -24.06 -11.89 -0.05
CA HIS A 92 -23.54 -12.51 -1.26
C HIS A 92 -22.18 -11.94 -1.69
N VAL A 93 -21.71 -10.85 -1.09
CA VAL A 93 -20.42 -10.24 -1.40
C VAL A 93 -19.34 -10.88 -0.54
N SER A 94 -18.44 -11.62 -1.16
CA SER A 94 -17.28 -12.20 -0.46
C SER A 94 -16.16 -11.15 -0.27
N VAL A 95 -15.91 -10.35 -1.29
CA VAL A 95 -14.88 -9.31 -1.30
C VAL A 95 -15.21 -8.20 -2.28
N VAL A 96 -14.94 -6.96 -1.90
CA VAL A 96 -14.81 -5.82 -2.81
C VAL A 96 -13.32 -5.53 -2.96
N HIS A 97 -12.79 -5.74 -4.16
CA HIS A 97 -11.38 -5.53 -4.46
C HIS A 97 -11.25 -4.51 -5.59
N VAL A 98 -10.50 -3.45 -5.33
CA VAL A 98 -10.18 -2.40 -6.31
C VAL A 98 -8.70 -2.09 -6.23
N GLU A 99 -8.07 -1.96 -7.37
CA GLU A 99 -6.70 -1.51 -7.55
C GLU A 99 -6.71 -0.08 -8.08
N THR A 100 -5.84 0.76 -7.55
CA THR A 100 -5.50 2.08 -8.10
C THR A 100 -4.05 2.04 -8.53
N HIS A 101 -3.78 2.32 -9.80
CA HIS A 101 -2.44 2.34 -10.38
C HIS A 101 -2.04 3.75 -10.76
N PHE A 102 -0.76 4.07 -10.55
CA PHE A 102 -0.15 5.32 -11.01
C PHE A 102 1.35 5.11 -11.31
N PRO A 103 1.97 5.97 -12.15
CA PRO A 103 3.37 5.81 -12.50
C PRO A 103 4.29 5.93 -11.29
N LYS A 104 5.29 5.06 -11.14
CA LYS A 104 6.34 5.18 -10.11
C LYS A 104 7.15 6.47 -10.26
N GLY A 105 7.23 7.05 -11.46
CA GLY A 105 7.81 8.37 -11.69
C GLY A 105 6.95 9.53 -11.21
N PHE A 106 5.72 9.30 -10.76
CA PHE A 106 4.85 10.34 -10.19
C PHE A 106 5.18 10.55 -8.71
N LEU A 107 6.30 11.23 -8.46
CA LEU A 107 6.88 11.42 -7.14
C LEU A 107 5.96 12.19 -6.18
N GLU A 108 5.07 13.04 -6.72
CA GLU A 108 4.10 13.79 -5.94
C GLU A 108 3.15 12.91 -5.11
N PHE A 109 2.88 11.67 -5.56
CA PHE A 109 2.01 10.72 -4.90
C PHE A 109 2.73 9.42 -4.51
N LEU A 110 4.05 9.35 -4.64
CA LEU A 110 4.85 8.19 -4.26
C LEU A 110 5.24 8.28 -2.78
N TYR A 111 4.44 7.69 -1.91
CA TYR A 111 4.61 7.73 -0.45
C TYR A 111 4.84 6.33 0.15
N PRO A 112 5.44 6.22 1.36
CA PRO A 112 5.72 4.92 1.98
C PRO A 112 4.45 4.16 2.38
N SER A 113 3.36 4.87 2.65
CA SER A 113 2.08 4.25 3.03
C SER A 113 0.89 5.12 2.58
N TYR A 114 -0.30 4.52 2.66
CA TYR A 114 -1.54 5.20 2.37
C TYR A 114 -2.59 4.91 3.44
N ILE A 115 -3.44 5.89 3.67
CA ILE A 115 -4.62 5.76 4.52
C ILE A 115 -5.83 5.67 3.61
N GLY A 116 -6.55 4.56 3.70
CA GLY A 116 -7.82 4.39 3.02
C GLY A 116 -8.99 4.77 3.91
N SER A 117 -10.03 5.34 3.32
CA SER A 117 -11.34 5.49 3.93
C SER A 117 -12.44 5.13 2.95
N VAL A 118 -13.58 4.76 3.50
CA VAL A 118 -14.83 4.50 2.77
C VAL A 118 -15.93 5.33 3.42
N ASN A 119 -16.61 6.16 2.64
CA ASN A 119 -17.68 7.04 3.12
C ASN A 119 -17.24 7.83 4.38
N ASP A 120 -16.02 8.37 4.35
CA ASP A 120 -15.32 9.09 5.43
C ASP A 120 -14.95 8.25 6.67
N ILE A 121 -15.23 6.95 6.67
CA ILE A 121 -14.81 6.05 7.74
C ILE A 121 -13.44 5.47 7.40
N LYS A 122 -12.47 5.66 8.30
CA LYS A 122 -11.10 5.15 8.13
C LYS A 122 -11.10 3.62 8.11
N LEU A 123 -10.43 3.05 7.12
CA LEU A 123 -10.28 1.62 6.97
C LEU A 123 -9.21 1.04 7.91
N PHE A 124 -9.32 -0.26 8.18
CA PHE A 124 -8.23 -1.02 8.77
C PHE A 124 -7.01 -1.01 7.84
N LYS A 125 -5.82 -1.03 8.42
CA LYS A 125 -4.58 -1.01 7.66
C LYS A 125 -4.47 -2.21 6.69
N SER A 126 -4.97 -3.38 7.08
CA SER A 126 -5.02 -4.58 6.25
C SER A 126 -5.93 -4.47 5.01
N SER A 127 -6.79 -3.46 4.98
CA SER A 127 -7.68 -3.22 3.83
C SER A 127 -7.05 -2.38 2.73
N VAL A 128 -5.85 -1.81 2.97
CA VAL A 128 -5.09 -1.00 2.01
C VAL A 128 -3.66 -1.50 1.97
N THR A 129 -3.23 -2.01 0.82
CA THR A 129 -1.88 -2.56 0.64
C THR A 129 -1.22 -1.98 -0.59
N VAL A 130 0.10 -1.81 -0.54
CA VAL A 130 0.93 -1.30 -1.63
C VAL A 130 1.62 -2.47 -2.33
N ASP A 131 1.63 -2.44 -3.64
CA ASP A 131 2.31 -3.38 -4.51
C ASP A 131 3.18 -2.60 -5.51
N ASP A 132 4.50 -2.75 -5.37
CA ASP A 132 5.50 -2.15 -6.25
C ASP A 132 6.18 -3.18 -7.17
N TYR A 133 5.79 -4.45 -7.09
CA TYR A 133 6.46 -5.58 -7.75
C TYR A 133 5.68 -6.17 -8.92
N THR A 134 4.36 -6.00 -9.00
CA THR A 134 3.54 -6.55 -10.11
C THR A 134 3.82 -5.86 -11.44
N TYR A 135 4.09 -4.54 -11.43
CA TYR A 135 4.40 -3.75 -12.62
C TYR A 135 5.71 -2.99 -12.46
N ASP A 136 6.56 -3.01 -13.48
CA ASP A 136 7.87 -2.35 -13.45
C ASP A 136 7.76 -0.81 -13.36
N ASP A 137 6.77 -0.23 -14.04
CA ASP A 137 6.59 1.21 -14.21
C ASP A 137 5.48 1.83 -13.38
N LYS A 138 4.68 1.00 -12.68
CA LYS A 138 3.50 1.45 -11.93
C LYS A 138 3.49 0.92 -10.50
N ARG A 139 3.08 1.78 -9.59
CA ARG A 139 2.66 1.38 -8.24
C ARG A 139 1.19 1.03 -8.26
N THR A 140 0.84 -0.04 -7.58
CA THR A 140 -0.54 -0.45 -7.33
C THR A 140 -0.87 -0.29 -5.86
N VAL A 141 -2.00 0.31 -5.56
CA VAL A 141 -2.57 0.32 -4.21
C VAL A 141 -3.90 -0.39 -4.25
N HIS A 142 -4.01 -1.45 -3.45
CA HIS A 142 -5.21 -2.29 -3.37
C HIS A 142 -6.11 -1.83 -2.24
N PHE A 143 -7.41 -1.79 -2.52
CA PHE A 143 -8.46 -1.82 -1.52
C PHE A 143 -9.07 -3.21 -1.47
N VAL A 144 -9.06 -3.85 -0.31
CA VAL A 144 -9.63 -5.18 -0.10
C VAL A 144 -10.60 -5.13 1.09
N LEU A 145 -11.88 -5.18 0.81
CA LEU A 145 -12.94 -5.16 1.82
C LEU A 145 -13.66 -6.50 1.84
N LEU A 146 -13.44 -7.26 2.89
CA LEU A 146 -14.17 -8.49 3.17
C LEU A 146 -15.57 -8.18 3.71
N LEU A 147 -16.46 -9.16 3.71
CA LEU A 147 -17.83 -9.01 4.21
C LEU A 147 -17.88 -8.41 5.63
N ASP A 148 -16.98 -8.82 6.52
CA ASP A 148 -16.94 -8.30 7.89
C ASP A 148 -16.49 -6.82 7.94
N HIS A 149 -15.61 -6.38 7.02
CA HIS A 149 -15.27 -4.97 6.86
C HIS A 149 -16.48 -4.16 6.38
N LEU A 150 -17.26 -4.69 5.44
CA LEU A 150 -18.48 -4.05 4.94
C LEU A 150 -19.54 -3.92 6.04
N ARG A 151 -19.72 -4.95 6.86
CA ARG A 151 -20.61 -4.91 8.03
C ARG A 151 -20.17 -3.89 9.08
N TYR A 152 -18.87 -3.83 9.35
CA TYR A 152 -18.30 -2.81 10.22
C TYR A 152 -18.62 -1.40 9.71
N LEU A 153 -18.30 -1.12 8.44
CA LEU A 153 -18.57 0.19 7.82
C LEU A 153 -20.03 0.57 7.88
N LYS A 154 -20.94 -0.38 7.61
CA LYS A 154 -22.38 -0.18 7.71
C LYS A 154 -22.82 0.20 9.14
N ASN A 155 -22.25 -0.46 10.15
CA ASN A 155 -22.57 -0.18 11.54
C ASN A 155 -22.06 1.20 11.95
N GLU A 156 -20.83 1.57 11.60
CA GLU A 156 -20.27 2.90 11.87
C GLU A 156 -21.11 4.02 11.23
N MET A 157 -21.53 3.85 9.97
CA MET A 157 -22.43 4.80 9.31
C MET A 157 -23.76 4.96 10.07
N ARG A 158 -24.34 3.87 10.55
CA ARG A 158 -25.60 3.91 11.33
C ARG A 158 -25.42 4.57 12.69
N GLU A 159 -24.36 4.24 13.40
CA GLU A 159 -24.06 4.81 14.72
C GLU A 159 -23.77 6.31 14.64
N SER A 160 -23.14 6.77 13.56
CA SER A 160 -22.93 8.19 13.28
C SER A 160 -24.18 8.92 12.78
N GLY A 161 -25.30 8.20 12.59
CA GLY A 161 -26.56 8.78 12.12
C GLY A 161 -26.55 9.10 10.61
N GLN A 162 -25.61 8.55 9.85
CA GLN A 162 -25.57 8.72 8.41
C GLN A 162 -26.63 7.84 7.73
N THR A 163 -27.24 8.39 6.68
CA THR A 163 -28.07 7.58 5.77
C THR A 163 -27.15 6.70 4.93
N LEU A 164 -27.46 5.41 4.83
CA LEU A 164 -26.69 4.50 3.97
C LEU A 164 -26.83 4.95 2.50
N PRO A 165 -25.72 5.27 1.83
CA PRO A 165 -25.75 5.69 0.43
C PRO A 165 -25.95 4.47 -0.49
N ASP A 166 -26.29 4.71 -1.75
CA ASP A 166 -26.37 3.68 -2.81
C ASP A 166 -25.01 3.38 -3.48
N LYS A 167 -23.92 3.80 -2.85
CA LYS A 167 -22.55 3.68 -3.35
C LYS A 167 -21.54 3.57 -2.23
N ILE A 168 -20.35 3.14 -2.58
CA ILE A 168 -19.13 3.28 -1.80
C ILE A 168 -18.32 4.44 -2.39
N THR A 169 -17.91 5.39 -1.56
CA THR A 169 -16.93 6.41 -1.92
C THR A 169 -15.60 6.04 -1.27
N PHE A 170 -14.64 5.67 -2.10
CA PHE A 170 -13.28 5.37 -1.66
C PHE A 170 -12.45 6.65 -1.65
N LYS A 171 -11.61 6.79 -0.63
CA LYS A 171 -10.55 7.81 -0.60
C LYS A 171 -9.24 7.17 -0.17
N LEU A 172 -8.19 7.44 -0.94
CA LEU A 172 -6.82 7.04 -0.68
C LEU A 172 -5.99 8.30 -0.45
N SER A 173 -5.47 8.48 0.74
CA SER A 173 -4.61 9.62 1.09
C SER A 173 -3.18 9.14 1.32
N ALA A 174 -2.21 9.84 0.74
CA ALA A 174 -0.81 9.60 1.02
C ALA A 174 -0.51 9.84 2.51
N SER A 175 0.41 9.05 3.07
CA SER A 175 0.82 9.16 4.47
C SER A 175 2.33 9.01 4.58
N GLU A 176 2.94 9.90 5.33
CA GLU A 176 4.35 9.84 5.71
C GLU A 176 4.60 8.84 6.84
N ASP A 177 3.53 8.46 7.57
CA ASP A 177 3.60 7.51 8.68
C ASP A 177 3.97 6.11 8.18
N ALA A 178 5.24 5.78 8.21
CA ALA A 178 5.70 4.42 7.97
C ALA A 178 5.46 3.56 9.22
N LYS A 179 4.69 2.48 9.09
CA LYS A 179 4.59 1.49 10.16
C LYS A 179 5.58 0.37 9.91
N PHE A 180 6.57 0.29 10.77
CA PHE A 180 7.64 -0.69 10.65
C PHE A 180 7.26 -2.09 11.12
N PRO A 181 7.85 -3.12 10.49
CA PRO A 181 8.61 -3.04 9.25
C PRO A 181 7.68 -2.84 8.04
N LEU A 182 8.14 -2.12 7.03
CA LEU A 182 7.54 -2.19 5.70
C LEU A 182 7.80 -3.59 5.12
N ILE A 183 6.85 -4.10 4.36
CA ILE A 183 6.93 -5.44 3.77
C ILE A 183 6.75 -5.32 2.26
N ALA A 184 7.65 -5.93 1.50
CA ALA A 184 7.53 -6.08 0.07
C ALA A 184 7.93 -7.51 -0.36
N TYR A 185 7.40 -7.95 -1.49
CA TYR A 185 7.69 -9.25 -2.09
C TYR A 185 8.40 -9.04 -3.42
N THR A 186 9.19 -10.00 -3.85
CA THR A 186 9.68 -10.05 -5.23
C THR A 186 8.57 -10.45 -6.18
N ALA A 187 8.72 -10.14 -7.47
CA ALA A 187 7.70 -10.46 -8.49
C ALA A 187 7.36 -11.96 -8.59
N SER A 188 8.31 -12.84 -8.24
CA SER A 188 8.08 -14.29 -8.15
C SER A 188 7.40 -14.74 -6.87
N GLU A 189 7.23 -13.83 -5.90
CA GLU A 189 6.78 -14.11 -4.53
C GLU A 189 7.68 -15.10 -3.77
N GLU A 190 8.91 -15.34 -4.23
CA GLU A 190 9.84 -16.24 -3.55
C GLU A 190 10.45 -15.58 -2.30
N PHE A 191 10.79 -14.29 -2.39
CA PHE A 191 11.40 -13.54 -1.30
C PHE A 191 10.45 -12.49 -0.76
N LYS A 192 10.43 -12.40 0.58
CA LYS A 192 9.77 -11.36 1.35
C LYS A 192 10.83 -10.53 2.04
N LEU A 193 10.81 -9.23 1.84
CA LEU A 193 11.69 -8.28 2.51
C LEU A 193 10.93 -7.46 3.53
N ASN A 194 11.52 -7.31 4.71
CA ASN A 194 11.06 -6.38 5.72
C ASN A 194 12.08 -5.27 5.83
N LEU A 195 11.64 -4.01 5.79
CA LEU A 195 12.50 -2.83 5.91
C LEU A 195 12.02 -1.92 7.04
N ALA A 196 12.95 -1.45 7.84
CA ALA A 196 12.76 -0.39 8.83
C ALA A 196 13.94 0.58 8.78
N TRP A 197 13.83 1.73 9.38
CA TRP A 197 14.92 2.69 9.51
C TRP A 197 14.85 3.48 10.82
N ASP A 198 15.96 4.10 11.18
CA ASP A 198 16.13 4.93 12.35
C ASP A 198 17.05 6.12 11.99
N PRO A 199 16.66 7.36 12.30
CA PRO A 199 15.43 7.81 12.98
C PRO A 199 14.16 7.61 12.13
N GLU A 200 12.96 7.62 12.78
CA GLU A 200 11.66 7.40 12.11
C GLU A 200 11.43 8.43 11.01
N ASP A 201 11.71 9.71 11.28
CA ASP A 201 11.73 10.77 10.27
C ASP A 201 13.11 10.79 9.60
N ILE A 202 13.13 10.60 8.28
CA ILE A 202 14.35 10.70 7.50
C ILE A 202 14.58 12.16 7.12
N GLU A 203 15.55 12.79 7.77
CA GLU A 203 15.91 14.18 7.48
C GLU A 203 17.18 14.28 6.64
N SER A 204 17.18 15.21 5.65
CA SER A 204 18.42 15.52 4.93
C SER A 204 19.48 16.08 5.90
N GLY A 205 20.72 15.63 5.75
CA GLY A 205 21.84 15.98 6.64
C GLY A 205 21.92 15.11 7.90
N VAL A 206 20.92 14.28 8.21
CA VAL A 206 20.93 13.36 9.35
C VAL A 206 21.23 11.94 8.87
N PRO A 207 22.17 11.21 9.50
CA PRO A 207 22.42 9.82 9.16
C PRO A 207 21.21 8.94 9.45
N THR A 208 20.80 8.16 8.47
CA THR A 208 19.71 7.17 8.57
C THR A 208 20.28 5.76 8.48
N ASN A 209 19.89 4.88 9.40
CA ASN A 209 20.21 3.46 9.35
C ASN A 209 18.99 2.71 8.79
N PHE A 210 19.15 2.08 7.64
CA PHE A 210 18.17 1.17 7.05
C PHE A 210 18.45 -0.24 7.53
N VAL A 211 17.51 -0.87 8.21
CA VAL A 211 17.61 -2.24 8.74
C VAL A 211 16.61 -3.11 8.01
N PHE A 212 17.05 -4.22 7.45
CA PHE A 212 16.19 -5.09 6.67
C PHE A 212 16.45 -6.57 6.91
N THR A 213 15.47 -7.39 6.55
CA THR A 213 15.58 -8.84 6.55
C THR A 213 15.09 -9.40 5.23
N ILE A 214 15.79 -10.43 4.72
CA ILE A 214 15.37 -11.21 3.57
C ILE A 214 14.84 -12.54 4.09
N ARG A 215 13.62 -12.88 3.72
CA ARG A 215 12.89 -14.04 4.23
C ARG A 215 12.33 -14.86 3.07
N ASP A 216 12.18 -16.15 3.31
CA ASP A 216 11.37 -17.01 2.46
C ASP A 216 9.91 -16.63 2.64
N SER A 217 9.17 -16.37 1.55
CA SER A 217 7.83 -15.83 1.62
C SER A 217 6.79 -16.84 2.12
N TYR A 218 7.03 -18.13 1.94
CA TYR A 218 6.13 -19.20 2.35
C TYR A 218 6.29 -19.61 3.80
N THR A 219 7.53 -19.70 4.26
CA THR A 219 7.85 -20.18 5.62
C THR A 219 8.09 -19.05 6.60
N ASP A 220 8.22 -17.84 6.11
CA ASP A 220 8.61 -16.64 6.86
C ASP A 220 9.97 -16.79 7.59
N SER A 221 10.79 -17.73 7.15
CA SER A 221 12.11 -18.00 7.74
C SER A 221 13.16 -17.05 7.18
N PRO A 222 14.08 -16.50 8.03
CA PRO A 222 15.19 -15.68 7.55
C PRO A 222 16.09 -16.47 6.58
N MET A 223 16.38 -15.89 5.43
CA MET A 223 17.24 -16.52 4.42
C MET A 223 18.69 -16.09 4.64
N ARG A 224 19.47 -17.01 5.19
CA ARG A 224 20.89 -16.78 5.50
C ARG A 224 21.76 -16.75 4.25
N LEU A 225 22.92 -16.07 4.32
CA LEU A 225 23.91 -15.95 3.24
C LEU A 225 23.26 -15.43 1.94
N SER A 226 22.46 -14.38 2.06
CA SER A 226 21.75 -13.79 0.93
C SER A 226 22.49 -12.57 0.41
N ASP A 227 23.06 -12.69 -0.80
CA ASP A 227 23.62 -11.54 -1.50
C ASP A 227 22.50 -10.61 -1.91
N TYR A 228 22.77 -9.32 -1.91
CA TYR A 228 21.84 -8.27 -2.34
C TYR A 228 22.61 -7.06 -2.90
N THR A 229 21.91 -6.23 -3.66
CA THR A 229 22.36 -4.88 -3.99
C THR A 229 21.30 -3.90 -3.48
N PHE A 230 21.71 -3.02 -2.57
CA PHE A 230 20.89 -1.95 -2.03
C PHE A 230 21.09 -0.68 -2.84
N VAL A 231 20.00 -0.06 -3.29
CA VAL A 231 20.01 1.12 -4.16
C VAL A 231 19.06 2.17 -3.60
N ILE A 232 19.50 3.43 -3.60
CA ILE A 232 18.64 4.58 -3.32
C ILE A 232 18.43 5.37 -4.60
N ILE A 233 17.17 5.60 -4.96
CA ILE A 233 16.76 6.32 -6.16
C ILE A 233 15.93 7.54 -5.74
N GLN A 234 16.30 8.71 -6.27
CA GLN A 234 15.55 9.94 -6.06
C GLN A 234 15.50 10.73 -7.37
N ASN A 235 14.35 11.31 -7.72
CA ASN A 235 14.14 12.03 -8.99
C ASN A 235 14.52 11.20 -10.23
N ASN A 236 14.28 9.87 -10.19
CA ASN A 236 14.66 8.89 -11.22
C ASN A 236 16.19 8.76 -11.43
N GLU A 237 17.00 9.23 -10.49
CA GLU A 237 18.45 9.09 -10.51
C GLU A 237 18.92 8.22 -9.33
N GLU A 238 19.83 7.33 -9.59
CA GLU A 238 20.49 6.55 -8.56
C GLU A 238 21.47 7.45 -7.78
N ILE A 239 21.23 7.62 -6.49
CA ILE A 239 22.06 8.46 -5.61
C ILE A 239 22.98 7.63 -4.69
N HIS A 240 22.71 6.32 -4.55
CA HIS A 240 23.53 5.41 -3.76
C HIS A 240 23.36 3.97 -4.26
N ARG A 241 24.46 3.21 -4.28
CA ARG A 241 24.46 1.78 -4.59
C ARG A 241 25.54 1.07 -3.79
N VAL A 242 25.16 -0.02 -3.13
CA VAL A 242 26.10 -0.87 -2.41
C VAL A 242 25.63 -2.33 -2.51
N SER A 243 26.58 -3.27 -2.58
CA SER A 243 26.29 -4.70 -2.54
C SER A 243 26.78 -5.28 -1.22
N GLY A 244 25.97 -6.15 -0.63
CA GLY A 244 26.24 -6.80 0.64
C GLY A 244 25.81 -8.26 0.66
N ASN A 245 25.97 -8.89 1.85
CA ASN A 245 25.53 -10.25 2.11
C ASN A 245 24.88 -10.34 3.49
N ALA A 246 23.60 -10.65 3.54
CA ALA A 246 22.84 -10.86 4.77
C ALA A 246 23.16 -12.24 5.36
N GLU A 247 24.28 -12.35 6.11
CA GLU A 247 24.81 -13.62 6.63
C GLU A 247 23.82 -14.38 7.51
N VAL A 248 23.02 -13.67 8.30
CA VAL A 248 22.01 -14.24 9.20
C VAL A 248 20.57 -14.02 8.72
N GLY A 249 20.39 -13.59 7.48
CA GLY A 249 19.09 -13.29 6.88
C GLY A 249 18.61 -11.85 7.13
N GLY A 250 19.46 -10.99 7.69
CA GLY A 250 19.25 -9.56 7.85
C GLY A 250 20.58 -8.82 7.79
N ASP A 251 20.51 -7.51 7.46
CA ASP A 251 21.65 -6.62 7.38
C ASP A 251 21.19 -5.17 7.57
N PHE A 252 22.10 -4.23 7.50
CA PHE A 252 21.79 -2.80 7.58
C PHE A 252 22.69 -1.99 6.66
N GLU A 253 22.14 -0.87 6.19
CA GLU A 253 22.87 0.12 5.40
C GLU A 253 22.69 1.50 6.03
N LYS A 254 23.77 2.29 6.03
CA LYS A 254 23.75 3.65 6.57
C LYS A 254 23.97 4.66 5.46
N PHE A 255 23.06 5.63 5.36
CA PHE A 255 23.14 6.69 4.38
C PHE A 255 22.79 8.05 4.99
N THR A 256 23.38 9.14 4.44
CA THR A 256 23.05 10.51 4.81
C THR A 256 22.68 11.25 3.55
N PHE A 257 21.41 11.65 3.45
CA PHE A 257 20.93 12.45 2.32
C PHE A 257 21.57 13.84 2.35
N ALA A 258 21.99 14.35 1.20
CA ALA A 258 22.46 15.73 1.08
C ALA A 258 21.32 16.73 1.32
N ALA A 259 21.63 17.98 1.58
CA ALA A 259 20.64 19.01 1.94
C ALA A 259 19.59 19.26 0.85
N ASP A 260 19.93 19.00 -0.39
CA ASP A 260 19.05 19.10 -1.57
C ASP A 260 18.35 17.79 -1.94
N GLN A 261 18.72 16.69 -1.30
CA GLN A 261 18.11 15.37 -1.50
C GLN A 261 16.90 15.20 -0.58
N THR A 262 15.81 15.89 -0.90
CA THR A 262 14.54 15.82 -0.15
C THR A 262 13.39 15.39 -1.06
N GLY A 263 12.32 14.91 -0.45
CA GLY A 263 11.12 14.45 -1.17
C GLY A 263 11.03 12.93 -1.34
N PRO A 264 10.14 12.47 -2.21
CA PRO A 264 9.92 11.05 -2.46
C PRO A 264 11.19 10.34 -2.94
N THR A 265 11.43 9.18 -2.33
CA THR A 265 12.66 8.40 -2.52
C THR A 265 12.29 6.92 -2.57
N THR A 266 12.95 6.16 -3.43
CA THR A 266 12.79 4.71 -3.53
C THR A 266 14.03 4.00 -3.00
N ILE A 267 13.82 3.02 -2.11
CA ILE A 267 14.83 2.04 -1.71
C ILE A 267 14.57 0.77 -2.51
N LYS A 268 15.54 0.36 -3.34
CA LYS A 268 15.45 -0.82 -4.16
C LYS A 268 16.45 -1.88 -3.71
N PHE A 269 16.02 -3.12 -3.64
CA PHE A 269 16.87 -4.28 -3.46
C PHE A 269 16.92 -5.06 -4.76
N GLU A 270 18.12 -5.21 -5.33
CA GLU A 270 18.32 -5.87 -6.60
C GLU A 270 19.15 -7.14 -6.44
N ASN A 271 19.02 -8.05 -7.41
CA ASN A 271 19.80 -9.28 -7.53
C ASN A 271 19.84 -10.11 -6.23
N ILE A 272 18.70 -10.20 -5.56
CA ILE A 272 18.56 -10.94 -4.30
C ILE A 272 19.00 -12.39 -4.52
N ARG A 273 19.96 -12.86 -3.70
CA ARG A 273 20.58 -14.21 -3.78
C ARG A 273 21.13 -14.57 -5.18
N ASN A 274 21.56 -13.60 -5.95
CA ASN A 274 22.04 -13.77 -7.32
C ASN A 274 20.98 -14.38 -8.28
N THR A 275 19.70 -14.20 -8.00
CA THR A 275 18.58 -14.72 -8.82
C THR A 275 18.10 -13.72 -9.88
N GLY A 276 18.58 -12.47 -9.84
CA GLY A 276 18.07 -11.39 -10.66
C GLY A 276 16.73 -10.83 -10.16
N GLN A 277 16.20 -11.33 -9.05
CA GLN A 277 14.96 -10.81 -8.47
C GLN A 277 15.18 -9.53 -7.69
N GLU A 278 14.18 -8.69 -7.69
CA GLU A 278 14.22 -7.37 -7.06
C GLU A 278 12.90 -7.01 -6.40
N THR A 279 12.94 -6.04 -5.49
CA THR A 279 11.78 -5.41 -4.88
C THR A 279 12.13 -4.01 -4.40
N GLU A 280 11.14 -3.19 -4.10
CA GLU A 280 11.37 -1.79 -3.73
C GLU A 280 10.40 -1.29 -2.66
N PHE A 281 10.81 -0.21 -2.00
CA PHE A 281 10.06 0.51 -0.98
C PHE A 281 10.10 2.00 -1.26
N ALA A 282 8.99 2.69 -1.04
CA ALA A 282 8.95 4.15 -1.10
C ALA A 282 9.03 4.75 0.29
N LEU A 283 9.72 5.87 0.38
CA LEU A 283 9.82 6.70 1.58
C LEU A 283 9.87 8.19 1.19
N VAL A 284 9.82 9.06 2.19
CA VAL A 284 9.95 10.51 2.00
C VAL A 284 11.09 11.01 2.86
N VAL A 285 11.99 11.79 2.26
CA VAL A 285 13.05 12.52 2.97
C VAL A 285 12.58 13.94 3.22
N VAL A 286 12.48 14.35 4.48
CA VAL A 286 12.10 15.72 4.84
C VAL A 286 13.32 16.63 4.91
N PRO A 287 13.17 17.94 4.67
CA PRO A 287 14.27 18.90 4.86
C PRO A 287 14.76 18.85 6.31
N GLY A 288 16.06 18.65 6.50
CA GLY A 288 16.66 18.69 7.83
C GLY A 288 16.45 20.06 8.48
N SER A 289 16.14 20.05 9.76
CA SER A 289 16.05 21.27 10.56
C SER A 289 17.38 22.01 10.47
N LYS A 290 17.40 23.20 9.88
CA LYS A 290 18.58 24.05 9.89
C LYS A 290 18.92 24.30 11.35
N VAL A 291 19.97 23.67 11.87
CA VAL A 291 20.63 24.14 13.08
C VAL A 291 21.04 25.56 12.76
N LEU A 292 20.32 26.54 13.31
CA LEU A 292 20.76 27.93 13.34
C LEU A 292 22.06 27.89 14.13
N THR A 293 23.18 27.79 13.41
CA THR A 293 24.48 28.10 13.98
C THR A 293 24.42 29.59 14.33
N SER A 294 24.11 29.90 15.59
CA SER A 294 24.34 31.18 16.18
C SER A 294 25.85 31.45 16.18
N GLN A 295 26.33 32.02 15.09
CA GLN A 295 27.59 32.80 15.18
C GLN A 295 27.29 34.03 15.99
N ASP A 296 28.13 34.19 17.01
CA ASP A 296 28.45 35.32 17.86
C ASP A 296 27.87 35.24 19.27
N LYS A 297 28.71 34.69 20.15
CA LYS A 297 29.28 35.47 21.27
C LYS A 297 30.36 34.65 21.97
N SER A 298 31.60 35.11 21.76
CA SER A 298 32.72 34.88 22.64
C SER A 298 32.37 35.26 24.07
N THR A 299 32.57 34.38 25.04
CA THR A 299 33.30 34.64 26.29
C THR A 299 33.43 33.35 27.10
N GLU A 300 34.64 33.12 27.53
CA GLU A 300 35.17 32.09 28.41
C GLU A 300 34.25 31.67 29.58
N ASN A 301 34.19 30.36 29.87
CA ASN A 301 34.76 29.82 31.10
C ASN A 301 34.70 28.29 31.14
N GLU A 302 35.81 27.72 31.53
CA GLU A 302 36.04 26.33 31.88
C GLU A 302 35.07 25.80 32.96
N SER A 303 34.61 24.57 32.77
CA SER A 303 34.74 23.53 33.83
C SER A 303 34.32 22.17 33.30
N THR A 304 35.26 21.25 33.44
CA THR A 304 35.19 19.82 33.33
C THR A 304 33.98 19.19 34.05
N GLU A 305 33.34 18.18 33.43
CA GLU A 305 33.14 16.87 34.04
C GLU A 305 32.71 15.82 33.04
N GLU A 306 33.32 14.67 33.13
CA GLU A 306 33.14 13.44 32.38
C GLU A 306 31.76 12.82 32.65
N GLY A 307 31.22 12.11 31.66
CA GLY A 307 30.08 11.23 31.85
C GLY A 307 29.67 10.53 30.58
N GLY A 308 30.49 9.58 30.10
CA GLY A 308 30.11 8.69 29.03
C GLY A 308 28.94 7.79 29.41
N GLY A 309 27.94 7.75 28.58
CA GLY A 309 26.84 6.80 28.65
C GLY A 309 26.51 6.28 27.25
N CYS A 310 27.21 5.21 26.89
CA CYS A 310 26.88 4.45 25.68
C CYS A 310 25.61 3.65 25.94
N LEU A 311 24.49 4.07 25.40
CA LEU A 311 23.26 3.27 25.40
C LEU A 311 23.23 2.42 24.13
N ILE A 312 23.66 1.16 24.27
CA ILE A 312 23.41 0.13 23.29
C ILE A 312 21.96 -0.32 23.46
N ALA A 313 21.09 0.08 22.57
CA ALA A 313 19.74 -0.49 22.50
C ALA A 313 19.83 -1.89 21.86
N THR A 314 19.93 -2.90 22.71
CA THR A 314 19.79 -4.30 22.29
C THR A 314 18.29 -4.56 22.16
N ALA A 315 17.79 -4.69 20.93
CA ALA A 315 16.45 -5.22 20.69
C ALA A 315 16.43 -6.70 21.05
N ALA A 316 15.99 -7.01 22.29
CA ALA A 316 15.77 -8.36 22.72
C ALA A 316 14.46 -8.89 22.12
N TYR A 317 14.57 -9.80 21.17
CA TYR A 317 13.46 -10.68 20.79
C TYR A 317 13.21 -11.65 21.93
N GLY A 318 12.10 -11.44 22.63
CA GLY A 318 11.61 -12.36 23.63
C GLY A 318 11.18 -13.67 23.02
N SER A 319 11.92 -14.74 23.32
CA SER A 319 11.43 -16.12 23.17
C SER A 319 10.59 -16.44 24.39
N GLU A 320 9.28 -16.54 24.26
CA GLU A 320 8.44 -17.17 25.28
C GLU A 320 8.66 -18.68 25.24
N MET A 321 9.37 -19.18 26.24
CA MET A 321 9.33 -20.59 26.59
C MET A 321 8.11 -20.82 27.50
N SER A 322 7.16 -21.60 27.06
CA SER A 322 6.10 -22.17 27.91
C SER A 322 6.68 -23.20 28.86
N PRO A 323 6.31 -23.19 30.15
CA PRO A 323 6.49 -24.35 31.01
C PRO A 323 5.26 -25.24 30.99
N GLN A 324 5.50 -26.51 30.81
CA GLN A 324 4.76 -27.74 31.17
C GLN A 324 3.25 -27.76 30.97
#